data_9c3f013d2dd070dd9cc29997d0e02173
#
_entry.id   9c3f013d2dd070dd9cc29997d0e02173
#
_cell.length_a   1.000
_cell.length_b   1.000
_cell.length_c   1.000
_cell.angle_alpha   90.00
_cell.angle_beta   90.00
_cell.angle_gamma   90.00
#
_symmetry.space_group_name_H-M   'P 1'
#
loop_
_entity.id
_entity.type
_entity.pdbx_description
1 polymer ?
#
loop_
_entity_poly.entity_id
_entity_poly.type
_entity_poly.pdbx_seq_one_letter_code
_entity_poly.pdbx_strand_id
1 'polypeptide(L)'
;MDDYTQLVRRTSELVASNRSDPALNAYWIAKHLDADLSELDSAMYKSSRRSCEEYIEHHRISWFCRLVKQTPHREVEELAAECGLYSLCKLREIFYQHLGIHLESFVVMSGRALEDLQLRHDIGNDSLILKEV
;
A
#
# COMPACT_ATOMS: atom_id res chain seq x y z
N MET A 1 15.99 -7.27 -25.42
CA MET A 1 15.50 -7.09 -24.05
C MET A 1 14.87 -8.40 -23.61
N ASP A 2 15.23 -8.88 -22.44
CA ASP A 2 14.71 -10.16 -21.99
C ASP A 2 13.25 -10.05 -21.52
N ASP A 3 12.58 -11.19 -21.47
CA ASP A 3 11.15 -11.23 -21.14
C ASP A 3 10.88 -10.77 -19.72
N TYR A 4 11.78 -11.02 -18.81
CA TYR A 4 11.63 -10.60 -17.41
C TYR A 4 11.67 -9.09 -17.27
N THR A 5 12.59 -8.44 -17.96
CA THR A 5 12.69 -6.97 -17.92
C THR A 5 11.43 -6.32 -18.47
N GLN A 6 10.91 -6.85 -19.57
CA GLN A 6 9.66 -6.36 -20.15
C GLN A 6 8.49 -6.56 -19.18
N LEU A 7 8.40 -7.74 -18.59
CA LEU A 7 7.32 -8.08 -17.69
C LEU A 7 7.32 -7.17 -16.46
N VAL A 8 8.50 -6.94 -15.87
CA VAL A 8 8.65 -6.05 -14.72
C VAL A 8 8.26 -4.62 -15.08
N ARG A 9 8.73 -4.12 -16.21
CA ARG A 9 8.42 -2.75 -16.63
C ARG A 9 6.92 -2.55 -16.85
N ARG A 10 6.27 -3.49 -17.55
CA ARG A 10 4.84 -3.39 -17.81
C ARG A 10 4.02 -3.52 -16.54
N THR A 11 4.48 -4.34 -15.61
CA THR A 11 3.84 -4.44 -14.30
C THR A 11 3.92 -3.12 -13.56
N SER A 12 5.10 -2.50 -13.52
CA SER A 12 5.27 -1.20 -12.87
C SER A 12 4.34 -0.14 -13.45
N GLU A 13 4.21 -0.12 -14.77
CA GLU A 13 3.34 0.83 -15.45
C GLU A 13 1.86 0.61 -15.09
N LEU A 14 1.43 -0.66 -15.06
CA LEU A 14 0.05 -0.98 -14.70
C LEU A 14 -0.26 -0.63 -13.26
N VAL A 15 0.66 -0.90 -12.35
CA VAL A 15 0.48 -0.56 -10.94
C VAL A 15 0.36 0.94 -10.76
N ALA A 16 1.26 1.70 -11.38
CA ALA A 16 1.24 3.15 -11.28
C ALA A 16 -0.04 3.77 -11.85
N SER A 17 -0.55 3.21 -12.94
CA SER A 17 -1.74 3.73 -13.62
C SER A 17 -3.05 3.34 -12.94
N ASN A 18 -3.05 2.27 -12.16
CA ASN A 18 -4.29 1.71 -11.60
C ASN A 18 -4.25 1.58 -10.08
N ARG A 19 -3.36 2.28 -9.41
CA ARG A 19 -3.16 2.10 -7.96
C ARG A 19 -4.39 2.36 -7.10
N SER A 20 -5.31 3.19 -7.57
CA SER A 20 -6.54 3.48 -6.84
C SER A 20 -7.67 2.49 -7.14
N ASP A 21 -7.49 1.63 -8.12
CA ASP A 21 -8.51 0.68 -8.52
C ASP A 21 -8.54 -0.51 -7.54
N PRO A 22 -9.66 -0.76 -6.86
CA PRO A 22 -9.74 -1.89 -5.92
C PRO A 22 -9.61 -3.24 -6.60
N ALA A 23 -9.82 -3.31 -7.92
CA ALA A 23 -9.68 -4.55 -8.66
C ALA A 23 -8.22 -4.92 -8.94
N LEU A 24 -7.29 -3.97 -8.74
CA LEU A 24 -5.88 -4.23 -9.01
C LEU A 24 -5.32 -5.23 -8.01
N ASN A 25 -4.84 -6.35 -8.52
CA ASN A 25 -4.13 -7.37 -7.75
C ASN A 25 -3.23 -8.14 -8.70
N ALA A 26 -2.46 -9.08 -8.16
CA ALA A 26 -1.51 -9.84 -8.98
C ALA A 26 -2.21 -10.63 -10.10
N TYR A 27 -3.37 -11.19 -9.81
CA TYR A 27 -4.16 -11.91 -10.82
C TYR A 27 -4.57 -11.00 -11.97
N TRP A 28 -5.03 -9.80 -11.63
CA TRP A 28 -5.46 -8.82 -12.62
C TRP A 28 -4.31 -8.47 -13.56
N ILE A 29 -3.12 -8.27 -12.97
CA ILE A 29 -1.93 -7.94 -13.77
C ILE A 29 -1.52 -9.10 -14.66
N ALA A 30 -1.46 -10.30 -14.10
CA ALA A 30 -1.11 -11.50 -14.87
C ALA A 30 -2.03 -11.68 -16.07
N LYS A 31 -3.33 -11.49 -15.86
CA LYS A 31 -4.33 -11.59 -16.91
C LYS A 31 -4.12 -10.52 -17.99
N HIS A 32 -3.84 -9.29 -17.59
CA HIS A 32 -3.62 -8.17 -18.52
C HIS A 32 -2.36 -8.37 -19.37
N LEU A 33 -1.34 -9.01 -18.80
CA LEU A 33 -0.08 -9.22 -19.49
C LEU A 33 0.02 -10.59 -20.16
N ASP A 34 -1.07 -11.37 -20.07
CA ASP A 34 -1.12 -12.72 -20.63
C ASP A 34 0.07 -13.55 -20.13
N ALA A 35 0.29 -13.51 -18.82
CA ALA A 35 1.38 -14.23 -18.17
C ALA A 35 0.82 -15.11 -17.06
N ASP A 36 1.56 -16.16 -16.72
CA ASP A 36 1.22 -16.97 -15.56
C ASP A 36 1.59 -16.21 -14.30
N LEU A 37 0.78 -16.39 -13.26
CA LEU A 37 1.07 -15.74 -11.97
C LEU A 37 2.44 -16.12 -11.43
N SER A 38 2.85 -17.38 -11.59
CA SER A 38 4.16 -17.84 -11.14
C SER A 38 5.30 -17.18 -11.90
N GLU A 39 5.14 -16.94 -13.20
CA GLU A 39 6.13 -16.21 -14.00
C GLU A 39 6.22 -14.76 -13.52
N LEU A 40 5.07 -14.15 -13.30
CA LEU A 40 5.00 -12.77 -12.84
C LEU A 40 5.69 -12.61 -11.49
N ASP A 41 5.37 -13.50 -10.55
CA ASP A 41 5.96 -13.46 -9.22
C ASP A 41 7.47 -13.70 -9.26
N SER A 42 7.93 -14.62 -10.12
CA SER A 42 9.37 -14.86 -10.29
C SER A 42 10.08 -13.63 -10.81
N ALA A 43 9.51 -12.98 -11.81
CA ALA A 43 10.10 -11.78 -12.39
C ALA A 43 10.15 -10.64 -11.36
N MET A 44 9.06 -10.44 -10.64
CA MET A 44 8.99 -9.39 -9.63
C MET A 44 9.94 -9.65 -8.47
N TYR A 45 10.04 -10.91 -8.03
CA TYR A 45 10.96 -11.27 -6.95
C TYR A 45 12.41 -11.04 -7.35
N LYS A 46 12.78 -11.38 -8.58
CA LYS A 46 14.16 -11.16 -9.06
C LYS A 46 14.54 -9.68 -9.10
N SER A 47 13.58 -8.82 -9.43
CA SER A 47 13.87 -7.38 -9.57
C SER A 47 13.68 -6.60 -8.27
N SER A 48 12.70 -6.95 -7.46
CA SER A 48 12.32 -6.16 -6.29
C SER A 48 12.39 -6.91 -4.97
N ARG A 49 12.64 -8.22 -5.01
CA ARG A 49 12.61 -9.10 -3.84
C ARG A 49 11.22 -9.19 -3.21
N ARG A 50 10.19 -8.90 -3.99
CA ARG A 50 8.80 -8.97 -3.57
C ARG A 50 7.99 -9.73 -4.60
N SER A 51 6.95 -10.45 -4.15
CA SER A 51 5.95 -11.00 -5.06
C SER A 51 5.21 -9.83 -5.71
N CYS A 52 4.43 -10.11 -6.73
CA CYS A 52 3.65 -9.06 -7.39
C CYS A 52 2.67 -8.40 -6.40
N GLU A 53 1.99 -9.21 -5.58
CA GLU A 53 1.05 -8.68 -4.58
C GLU A 53 1.75 -7.78 -3.57
N GLU A 54 2.91 -8.21 -3.06
CA GLU A 54 3.70 -7.40 -2.13
C GLU A 54 4.19 -6.11 -2.78
N TYR A 55 4.53 -6.17 -4.06
CA TYR A 55 4.95 -4.99 -4.81
C TYR A 55 3.80 -3.97 -4.90
N ILE A 56 2.59 -4.45 -5.19
CA ILE A 56 1.41 -3.58 -5.25
C ILE A 56 1.17 -2.91 -3.89
N GLU A 57 1.21 -3.70 -2.82
CA GLU A 57 1.01 -3.18 -1.46
C GLU A 57 2.07 -2.15 -1.11
N HIS A 58 3.33 -2.45 -1.41
CA HIS A 58 4.42 -1.53 -1.11
C HIS A 58 4.26 -0.21 -1.89
N HIS A 59 3.89 -0.30 -3.16
CA HIS A 59 3.66 0.87 -3.98
C HIS A 59 2.53 1.74 -3.40
N ARG A 60 1.44 1.12 -3.00
CA ARG A 60 0.30 1.82 -2.40
C ARG A 60 0.67 2.48 -1.09
N ILE A 61 1.40 1.79 -0.23
CA ILE A 61 1.85 2.34 1.05
C ILE A 61 2.81 3.51 0.83
N SER A 62 3.76 3.37 -0.08
CA SER A 62 4.71 4.45 -0.38
C SER A 62 4.00 5.70 -0.89
N TRP A 63 3.02 5.52 -1.77
CA TRP A 63 2.23 6.61 -2.31
C TRP A 63 1.40 7.28 -1.21
N PHE A 64 0.79 6.46 -0.36
CA PHE A 64 0.01 6.95 0.77
C PHE A 64 0.87 7.82 1.70
N CYS A 65 2.06 7.36 2.05
CA CYS A 65 2.96 8.12 2.93
C CYS A 65 3.31 9.47 2.32
N ARG A 66 3.56 9.49 1.02
CA ARG A 66 3.87 10.73 0.31
C ARG A 66 2.69 11.71 0.36
N LEU A 67 1.48 11.21 0.09
CA LEU A 67 0.29 12.06 0.11
C LEU A 67 0.01 12.61 1.50
N VAL A 68 0.18 11.81 2.54
CA VAL A 68 -0.03 12.28 3.91
C VAL A 68 0.89 13.46 4.23
N LYS A 69 2.13 13.39 3.77
CA LYS A 69 3.10 14.47 4.01
C LYS A 69 2.87 15.69 3.15
N GLN A 70 2.43 15.50 1.91
CA GLN A 70 2.29 16.59 0.94
C GLN A 70 0.96 17.32 1.02
N THR A 71 -0.07 16.69 1.60
CA THR A 71 -1.41 17.28 1.65
C THR A 71 -1.96 17.26 3.07
N PRO A 72 -1.37 18.08 3.97
CA PRO A 72 -1.72 18.03 5.39
C PRO A 72 -3.15 18.44 5.73
N HIS A 73 -3.84 19.07 4.81
CA HIS A 73 -5.22 19.54 5.02
C HIS A 73 -6.28 18.51 4.57
N ARG A 74 -5.87 17.41 3.94
CA ARG A 74 -6.80 16.37 3.47
C ARG A 74 -6.89 15.26 4.51
N GLU A 75 -8.07 14.64 4.58
CA GLU A 75 -8.28 13.53 5.52
C GLU A 75 -7.48 12.29 5.13
N VAL A 76 -6.92 11.62 6.12
CA VAL A 76 -6.07 10.45 5.90
C VAL A 76 -6.84 9.33 5.18
N GLU A 77 -8.10 9.12 5.52
CA GLU A 77 -8.92 8.08 4.90
C GLU A 77 -9.15 8.35 3.43
N GLU A 78 -9.31 9.61 3.07
CA GLU A 78 -9.46 10.03 1.68
C GLU A 78 -8.21 9.74 0.89
N LEU A 79 -7.05 10.05 1.48
CA LEU A 79 -5.76 9.78 0.86
C LEU A 79 -5.52 8.27 0.71
N ALA A 80 -5.92 7.51 1.71
CA ALA A 80 -5.80 6.05 1.65
C ALA A 80 -6.64 5.48 0.50
N ALA A 81 -7.86 5.98 0.34
CA ALA A 81 -8.74 5.53 -0.74
C ALA A 81 -8.15 5.83 -2.11
N GLU A 82 -7.51 6.98 -2.27
CA GLU A 82 -6.83 7.32 -3.53
C GLU A 82 -5.71 6.34 -3.87
N CYS A 83 -5.16 5.69 -2.86
CA CYS A 83 -4.11 4.70 -3.04
C CYS A 83 -4.66 3.27 -3.14
N GLY A 84 -5.97 3.11 -3.19
CA GLY A 84 -6.58 1.78 -3.25
C GLY A 84 -6.66 1.08 -1.91
N LEU A 85 -6.49 1.83 -0.83
CA LEU A 85 -6.49 1.28 0.54
C LEU A 85 -7.83 1.61 1.21
N TYR A 86 -8.83 0.79 0.91
CA TYR A 86 -10.21 1.07 1.30
C TYR A 86 -10.61 0.55 2.66
N SER A 87 -9.80 -0.31 3.27
CA SER A 87 -10.05 -0.85 4.60
C SER A 87 -8.98 -0.35 5.55
N LEU A 88 -9.37 0.37 6.60
CA LEU A 88 -8.40 0.85 7.58
C LEU A 88 -7.74 -0.31 8.33
N CYS A 89 -8.48 -1.37 8.57
CA CYS A 89 -7.95 -2.56 9.21
C CYS A 89 -6.83 -3.17 8.36
N LYS A 90 -7.09 -3.30 7.07
CA LYS A 90 -6.09 -3.82 6.13
C LYS A 90 -4.92 -2.86 5.98
N LEU A 91 -5.19 -1.56 5.92
CA LEU A 91 -4.14 -0.54 5.86
C LEU A 91 -3.21 -0.64 7.06
N ARG A 92 -3.77 -0.75 8.25
CA ARG A 92 -2.98 -0.88 9.48
C ARG A 92 -2.07 -2.10 9.42
N GLU A 93 -2.61 -3.22 8.95
CA GLU A 93 -1.87 -4.47 8.84
C GLU A 93 -0.71 -4.37 7.86
N ILE A 94 -0.98 -3.97 6.62
CA ILE A 94 0.07 -3.91 5.60
C ILE A 94 1.07 -2.78 5.86
N PHE A 95 0.61 -1.70 6.49
CA PHE A 95 1.50 -0.60 6.86
C PHE A 95 2.59 -1.10 7.81
N TYR A 96 2.18 -1.84 8.84
CA TYR A 96 3.13 -2.41 9.77
C TYR A 96 4.05 -3.44 9.12
N GLN A 97 3.49 -4.28 8.26
CA GLN A 97 4.27 -5.30 7.56
C GLN A 97 5.36 -4.70 6.68
N HIS A 98 5.07 -3.61 6.01
CA HIS A 98 6.01 -3.01 5.07
C HIS A 98 6.98 -2.02 5.71
N LEU A 99 6.56 -1.31 6.73
CA LEU A 99 7.37 -0.23 7.29
C LEU A 99 7.85 -0.49 8.72
N GLY A 100 7.29 -1.49 9.40
CA GLY A 100 7.71 -1.82 10.75
C GLY A 100 7.26 -0.84 11.82
N ILE A 101 6.39 0.11 11.47
CA ILE A 101 5.83 1.06 12.44
C ILE A 101 4.31 1.05 12.34
N HIS A 102 3.65 1.44 13.41
CA HIS A 102 2.19 1.52 13.43
C HIS A 102 1.70 2.72 12.66
N LEU A 103 0.57 2.56 11.97
CA LEU A 103 -0.05 3.64 11.22
C LEU A 103 -0.28 4.86 12.08
N GLU A 104 -0.76 4.66 13.30
CA GLU A 104 -1.06 5.73 14.25
C GLU A 104 0.19 6.56 14.57
N SER A 105 1.30 5.88 14.77
CA SER A 105 2.58 6.54 15.02
C SER A 105 3.01 7.41 13.85
N PHE A 106 2.85 6.88 12.64
CA PHE A 106 3.20 7.61 11.43
C PHE A 106 2.34 8.88 11.30
N VAL A 107 1.04 8.77 11.55
CA VAL A 107 0.12 9.89 11.44
C VAL A 107 0.50 11.01 12.42
N VAL A 108 0.79 10.64 13.66
CA VAL A 108 1.20 11.61 14.67
C VAL A 108 2.54 12.25 14.29
N MET A 109 3.50 11.46 13.83
CA MET A 109 4.80 11.96 13.40
C MET A 109 4.69 12.91 12.20
N SER A 110 3.63 12.77 11.42
CA SER A 110 3.37 13.67 10.28
C SER A 110 2.68 14.96 10.70
N GLY A 111 2.49 15.19 12.00
CA GLY A 111 1.87 16.40 12.51
C GLY A 111 0.37 16.40 12.54
N ARG A 112 -0.25 15.24 12.33
CA ARG A 112 -1.71 15.10 12.35
C ARG A 112 -2.19 14.60 13.70
N ALA A 113 -3.42 14.99 14.06
CA ALA A 113 -4.08 14.45 15.24
C ALA A 113 -4.63 13.06 14.92
N LEU A 114 -4.76 12.21 15.95
CA LEU A 114 -5.36 10.89 15.77
C LEU A 114 -6.82 10.97 15.32
N GLU A 115 -7.48 12.07 15.63
CA GLU A 115 -8.86 12.33 15.21
C GLU A 115 -9.00 12.39 13.69
N ASP A 116 -7.91 12.63 12.98
CA ASP A 116 -7.90 12.63 11.52
C ASP A 116 -8.09 11.23 10.96
N LEU A 117 -8.00 10.21 11.82
CA LEU A 117 -8.28 8.82 11.45
C LEU A 117 -9.53 8.36 12.17
N GLN A 118 -10.43 7.74 11.44
CA GLN A 118 -11.58 7.08 12.07
C GLN A 118 -11.16 5.87 12.88
N LEU A 119 -9.88 5.56 12.83
CA LEU A 119 -9.28 4.46 13.58
C LEU A 119 -9.46 4.62 15.09
N ARG A 120 -9.74 5.80 15.57
CA ARG A 120 -9.92 5.99 17.01
C ARG A 120 -11.09 5.15 17.56
N HIS A 121 -12.04 4.78 16.72
CA HIS A 121 -13.11 3.88 17.14
C HIS A 121 -12.60 2.46 17.34
N ASP A 122 -11.67 2.05 16.51
CA ASP A 122 -11.01 0.75 16.64
C ASP A 122 -10.02 0.78 17.80
N ILE A 123 -9.32 1.89 17.94
CA ILE A 123 -8.33 2.12 18.99
C ILE A 123 -8.97 2.19 20.36
N GLY A 124 -10.26 2.52 20.44
CA GLY A 124 -10.97 2.55 21.70
C GLY A 124 -10.83 1.28 22.50
N ASN A 125 -10.71 0.14 21.80
CA ASN A 125 -10.50 -1.15 22.40
C ASN A 125 -9.02 -1.56 22.47
N ASP A 126 -8.16 -0.86 21.74
CA ASP A 126 -6.75 -1.15 21.61
C ASP A 126 -5.88 0.02 22.03
N SER A 127 -6.36 0.79 23.00
CA SER A 127 -5.63 1.97 23.47
C SER A 127 -4.25 1.61 24.01
N LEU A 128 -4.01 0.33 24.34
CA LEU A 128 -2.72 -0.15 24.79
C LEU A 128 -1.65 0.01 23.72
N ILE A 129 -2.03 -0.07 22.45
CA ILE A 129 -1.09 0.09 21.34
C ILE A 129 -0.45 1.48 21.41
N LEU A 130 -1.24 2.49 21.66
CA LEU A 130 -0.74 3.87 21.75
C LEU A 130 0.11 4.08 22.99
N LYS A 131 -0.16 3.37 24.05
CA LYS A 131 0.59 3.50 25.29
C LYS A 131 1.96 2.82 25.20
N GLU A 132 2.06 1.81 24.36
CA GLU A 132 3.31 1.08 24.17
C GLU A 132 4.20 1.73 23.13
N VAL A 133 3.64 2.57 22.32
CA VAL A 133 4.38 3.33 21.32
C VAL A 133 4.93 4.60 21.91
#